data_d1c4a94e11b7da96809abd1c213cf271
#
_entry.id   d1c4a94e11b7da96809abd1c213cf271
#
_cell.length_a   1.000
_cell.length_b   1.000
_cell.length_c   1.000
_cell.angle_alpha   90.00
_cell.angle_beta   90.00
_cell.angle_gamma   90.00
#
_symmetry.space_group_name_H-M   'P 1'
#
loop_
_entity.id
_entity.type
_entity.pdbx_description
1 polymer ?
#
loop_
_entity_poly.entity_id
_entity_poly.type
_entity_poly.pdbx_seq_one_letter_code
_entity_poly.pdbx_strand_id
1 'polypeptide(L)'
;MIYLTTAANDRDLVRLFGDLAMAVPIPYGDFIFHGTVNSERVRVCGERKKFADLVACINDGRHIQQVQDAHTAGFNYYFLVLEAIWRETQDGEDTEYMVGNRWIRAGMSYQRVDSYLNELTYLM
;
A
#
# COMPACT_ATOMS: atom_id res chain seq x y z
N MET A 1 -12.33 -7.08 14.07
CA MET A 1 -12.32 -5.59 14.03
C MET A 1 -11.16 -5.12 13.16
N ILE A 2 -11.44 -4.25 12.22
CA ILE A 2 -10.44 -3.58 11.39
C ILE A 2 -10.32 -2.14 11.88
N TYR A 3 -9.12 -1.69 12.18
CA TYR A 3 -8.86 -0.31 12.55
C TYR A 3 -8.42 0.45 11.29
N LEU A 4 -9.12 1.52 10.97
CA LEU A 4 -8.87 2.36 9.81
C LEU A 4 -8.40 3.74 10.26
N THR A 5 -7.49 4.34 9.47
CA THR A 5 -7.01 5.69 9.78
C THR A 5 -8.13 6.71 9.78
N THR A 6 -7.99 7.74 10.62
CA THR A 6 -8.91 8.88 10.65
C THR A 6 -8.72 9.85 9.47
N ALA A 7 -7.74 9.60 8.60
CA ALA A 7 -7.51 10.43 7.42
C ALA A 7 -8.76 10.50 6.53
N ALA A 8 -8.99 11.65 5.93
CA ALA A 8 -10.20 11.93 5.15
C ALA A 8 -10.42 10.97 3.99
N ASN A 9 -9.33 10.47 3.38
CA ASN A 9 -9.37 9.57 2.23
C ASN A 9 -10.01 8.21 2.54
N ASP A 10 -10.00 7.78 3.81
CA ASP A 10 -10.46 6.44 4.21
C ASP A 10 -11.82 6.44 4.90
N ARG A 11 -12.49 7.59 4.98
CA ARG A 11 -13.82 7.69 5.60
C ARG A 11 -14.86 6.80 4.92
N ASP A 12 -14.77 6.63 3.61
CA ASP A 12 -15.69 5.79 2.86
C ASP A 12 -15.54 4.32 3.21
N LEU A 13 -14.34 3.88 3.56
CA LEU A 13 -14.08 2.51 4.00
C LEU A 13 -14.70 2.23 5.36
N VAL A 14 -14.62 3.16 6.30
CA VAL A 14 -15.28 3.02 7.60
C VAL A 14 -16.79 2.82 7.42
N ARG A 15 -17.36 3.61 6.53
CA ARG A 15 -18.81 3.51 6.22
C ARG A 15 -19.16 2.17 5.57
N LEU A 16 -18.30 1.70 4.66
CA LEU A 16 -18.49 0.43 3.95
C LEU A 16 -18.41 -0.78 4.88
N PHE A 17 -17.45 -0.79 5.80
CA PHE A 17 -17.26 -1.91 6.75
C PHE A 17 -18.23 -1.88 7.92
N GLY A 18 -18.86 -0.73 8.20
CA GLY A 18 -19.85 -0.62 9.28
C GLY A 18 -19.29 -1.03 10.64
N ASP A 19 -19.95 -1.96 11.31
CA ASP A 19 -19.57 -2.44 12.66
C ASP A 19 -18.28 -3.25 12.68
N LEU A 20 -17.75 -3.64 11.54
CA LEU A 20 -16.49 -4.38 11.43
C LEU A 20 -15.26 -3.48 11.48
N ALA A 21 -15.43 -2.17 11.43
CA ALA A 21 -14.35 -1.22 11.40
C ALA A 21 -14.50 -0.11 12.42
N MET A 22 -13.37 0.42 12.86
CA MET A 22 -13.29 1.57 13.76
C MET A 22 -12.24 2.56 13.23
N ALA A 23 -12.60 3.83 13.15
CA ALA A 23 -11.66 4.89 12.79
C ALA A 23 -10.81 5.29 14.00
N VAL A 24 -9.51 5.17 13.88
CA VAL A 24 -8.54 5.52 14.93
C VAL A 24 -7.29 6.14 14.29
N PRO A 25 -6.52 6.94 15.03
CA PRO A 25 -5.20 7.35 14.58
C PRO A 25 -4.28 6.14 14.44
N ILE A 26 -3.64 5.98 13.28
CA ILE A 26 -2.73 4.87 12.99
C ILE A 26 -1.35 5.42 12.69
N PRO A 27 -0.30 5.02 13.44
CA PRO A 27 1.06 5.50 13.21
C PRO A 27 1.74 4.86 12.00
N TYR A 28 1.26 3.69 11.55
CA TYR A 28 1.87 2.94 10.44
C TYR A 28 0.81 2.52 9.44
N GLY A 29 0.78 3.19 8.28
CA GLY A 29 -0.16 2.88 7.21
C GLY A 29 -1.59 3.37 7.44
N ASP A 30 -2.54 2.76 6.76
CA ASP A 30 -3.93 3.18 6.72
C ASP A 30 -4.88 2.24 7.44
N PHE A 31 -4.47 1.01 7.72
CA PHE A 31 -5.30 0.02 8.42
C PHE A 31 -4.46 -0.94 9.24
N ILE A 32 -5.09 -1.46 10.29
CA ILE A 32 -4.53 -2.49 11.17
C ILE A 32 -5.60 -3.53 11.44
N PHE A 33 -5.21 -4.79 11.42
CA PHE A 33 -6.05 -5.88 11.94
C PHE A 33 -5.18 -6.98 12.54
N HIS A 34 -5.81 -7.87 13.30
CA HIS A 34 -5.18 -9.04 13.88
C HIS A 34 -5.73 -10.29 13.23
N GLY A 35 -4.87 -11.25 13.00
CA GLY A 35 -5.23 -12.53 12.43
C GLY A 35 -4.54 -13.68 13.15
N THR A 36 -4.67 -14.88 12.61
CA THR A 36 -4.05 -16.09 13.13
C THR A 36 -3.41 -16.86 11.98
N VAL A 37 -2.14 -17.22 12.15
CA VAL A 37 -1.42 -18.07 11.20
C VAL A 37 -0.81 -19.22 12.00
N ASN A 38 -1.13 -20.47 11.62
CA ASN A 38 -0.68 -21.66 12.33
C ASN A 38 -0.96 -21.60 13.85
N SER A 39 -2.14 -21.15 14.23
CA SER A 39 -2.59 -20.97 15.61
C SER A 39 -1.86 -19.85 16.38
N GLU A 40 -0.94 -19.14 15.76
CA GLU A 40 -0.28 -17.99 16.35
C GLU A 40 -0.95 -16.69 15.93
N ARG A 41 -1.12 -15.80 16.91
CA ARG A 41 -1.72 -14.48 16.66
C ARG A 41 -0.71 -13.58 15.94
N VAL A 42 -1.16 -12.94 14.88
CA VAL A 42 -0.33 -12.02 14.10
C VAL A 42 -0.97 -10.64 14.01
N ARG A 43 -0.13 -9.62 13.90
CA ARG A 43 -0.54 -8.22 13.71
C ARG A 43 -0.22 -7.83 12.27
N VAL A 44 -1.22 -7.29 11.61
CA VAL A 44 -1.11 -6.86 10.21
C VAL A 44 -1.42 -5.39 10.11
N CYS A 45 -0.58 -4.66 9.41
CA CYS A 45 -0.89 -3.30 8.96
C CYS A 45 -0.70 -3.19 7.45
N GLY A 46 -1.20 -2.13 6.89
CA GLY A 46 -1.05 -1.92 5.46
C GLY A 46 -1.44 -0.53 5.04
N GLU A 47 -1.22 -0.26 3.78
CA GLU A 47 -1.45 1.04 3.17
C GLU A 47 -2.14 0.87 1.83
N ARG A 48 -3.13 1.73 1.57
CA ARG A 48 -3.75 1.89 0.26
C ARG A 48 -2.96 2.95 -0.51
N LYS A 49 -2.67 2.66 -1.76
CA LYS A 49 -1.88 3.57 -2.56
C LYS A 49 -2.36 3.61 -4.01
N LYS A 50 -2.50 4.80 -4.55
CA LYS A 50 -2.72 5.01 -5.97
C LYS A 50 -1.38 4.94 -6.70
N PHE A 51 -1.41 4.67 -8.00
CA PHE A 51 -0.18 4.46 -8.77
C PHE A 51 0.73 5.69 -8.78
N ALA A 52 0.18 6.89 -8.94
CA ALA A 52 0.98 8.12 -8.91
C ALA A 52 1.72 8.30 -7.57
N ASP A 53 1.08 7.95 -6.46
CA ASP A 53 1.68 8.00 -5.13
C ASP A 53 2.77 6.94 -4.97
N LEU A 54 2.60 5.77 -5.57
CA LEU A 54 3.63 4.74 -5.59
C LEU A 54 4.88 5.24 -6.32
N VAL A 55 4.72 5.85 -7.49
CA VAL A 55 5.85 6.41 -8.26
C VAL A 55 6.60 7.46 -7.45
N ALA A 56 5.88 8.35 -6.78
CA ALA A 56 6.48 9.35 -5.89
C ALA A 56 7.28 8.70 -4.76
N CYS A 57 6.75 7.64 -4.14
CA CYS A 57 7.43 6.91 -3.07
C CYS A 57 8.67 6.15 -3.55
N ILE A 58 8.67 5.62 -4.76
CA ILE A 58 9.85 5.00 -5.35
C ILE A 58 10.97 6.02 -5.49
N ASN A 59 10.64 7.25 -5.89
CA ASN A 59 11.62 8.31 -6.06
C ASN A 59 12.20 8.84 -4.75
N ASP A 60 11.40 8.91 -3.68
CA ASP A 60 11.84 9.51 -2.41
C ASP A 60 12.21 8.48 -1.31
N GLY A 61 11.88 7.22 -1.48
CA GLY A 61 12.25 6.15 -0.56
C GLY A 61 11.52 6.12 0.79
N ARG A 62 10.56 7.00 1.04
CA ARG A 62 9.85 7.09 2.33
C ARG A 62 9.11 5.82 2.71
N HIS A 63 8.56 5.11 1.72
CA HIS A 63 7.75 3.93 1.97
C HIS A 63 8.57 2.77 2.57
N ILE A 64 9.82 2.60 2.14
CA ILE A 64 10.72 1.59 2.68
C ILE A 64 10.92 1.82 4.18
N GLN A 65 11.15 3.06 4.59
CA GLN A 65 11.30 3.40 6.00
C GLN A 65 10.03 3.09 6.81
N GLN A 66 8.86 3.39 6.26
CA GLN A 66 7.58 3.08 6.92
C GLN A 66 7.41 1.58 7.16
N VAL A 67 7.76 0.74 6.18
CA VAL A 67 7.69 -0.73 6.31
C VAL A 67 8.65 -1.21 7.39
N GLN A 68 9.88 -0.72 7.41
CA GLN A 68 10.87 -1.08 8.42
C GLN A 68 10.44 -0.65 9.82
N ASP A 69 9.88 0.54 9.97
CA ASP A 69 9.36 1.05 11.23
C ASP A 69 8.20 0.18 11.75
N ALA A 70 7.31 -0.24 10.88
CA ALA A 70 6.22 -1.14 11.23
C ALA A 70 6.75 -2.50 11.72
N HIS A 71 7.73 -3.05 11.04
CA HIS A 71 8.38 -4.30 11.47
C HIS A 71 9.01 -4.15 12.85
N THR A 72 9.75 -3.09 13.09
CA THR A 72 10.38 -2.78 14.39
C THR A 72 9.33 -2.61 15.49
N ALA A 73 8.16 -2.07 15.17
CA ALA A 73 7.05 -1.91 16.11
C ALA A 73 6.31 -3.22 16.43
N GLY A 74 6.70 -4.34 15.81
CA GLY A 74 6.15 -5.66 16.11
C GLY A 74 5.03 -6.12 15.18
N PHE A 75 4.81 -5.46 14.05
CA PHE A 75 3.90 -5.96 13.02
C PHE A 75 4.54 -7.12 12.27
N ASN A 76 3.78 -8.18 12.09
CA ASN A 76 4.25 -9.40 11.41
C ASN A 76 4.17 -9.28 9.89
N TYR A 77 3.16 -8.55 9.39
CA TYR A 77 2.92 -8.36 7.97
C TYR A 77 2.58 -6.92 7.66
N TYR A 78 3.08 -6.45 6.54
CA TYR A 78 2.73 -5.15 5.96
C TYR A 78 2.21 -5.38 4.55
N PHE A 79 0.97 -4.97 4.29
CA PHE A 79 0.34 -5.11 2.98
C PHE A 79 0.30 -3.76 2.27
N LEU A 80 0.76 -3.76 1.05
CA LEU A 80 0.53 -2.64 0.13
C LEU A 80 -0.65 -3.00 -0.76
N VAL A 81 -1.74 -2.27 -0.61
CA VAL A 81 -2.92 -2.41 -1.47
C VAL A 81 -2.82 -1.36 -2.56
N LEU A 82 -2.37 -1.78 -3.73
CA LEU A 82 -2.19 -0.90 -4.87
C LEU A 82 -3.50 -0.80 -5.66
N GLU A 83 -4.16 0.34 -5.55
CA GLU A 83 -5.42 0.62 -6.22
C GLU A 83 -5.16 1.17 -7.62
N ALA A 84 -4.79 0.29 -8.55
CA ALA A 84 -4.42 0.72 -9.89
C ALA A 84 -4.56 -0.39 -10.92
N ILE A 85 -4.75 0.03 -12.16
CA ILE A 85 -4.55 -0.79 -13.34
C ILE A 85 -3.36 -0.17 -14.07
N TRP A 86 -2.30 -0.95 -14.26
CA TRP A 86 -1.10 -0.44 -14.92
C TRP A 86 -0.51 -1.48 -15.87
N ARG A 87 0.30 -1.02 -16.79
CA ARG A 87 0.97 -1.86 -17.79
C ARG A 87 2.26 -1.21 -18.29
N GLU A 88 3.11 -2.02 -18.88
CA GLU A 88 4.26 -1.52 -19.63
C GLU A 88 3.78 -0.85 -20.93
N THR A 89 4.41 0.25 -21.33
CA THR A 89 4.17 0.86 -22.64
C THR A 89 4.68 -0.05 -23.76
N GLN A 90 4.16 0.11 -24.98
CA GLN A 90 4.55 -0.73 -26.11
C GLN A 90 6.04 -0.63 -26.46
N ASP A 91 6.64 0.53 -26.23
CA ASP A 91 8.08 0.74 -26.44
C ASP A 91 8.95 0.17 -25.32
N GLY A 92 8.37 -0.29 -24.22
CA GLY A 92 9.09 -0.86 -23.07
C GLY A 92 9.84 0.15 -22.22
N GLU A 93 9.75 1.43 -22.49
CA GLU A 93 10.54 2.47 -21.82
C GLU A 93 9.84 3.09 -20.62
N ASP A 94 8.52 2.94 -20.52
CA ASP A 94 7.71 3.60 -19.50
C ASP A 94 6.65 2.64 -18.97
N THR A 95 5.96 3.10 -17.96
CA THR A 95 4.77 2.45 -17.42
C THR A 95 3.60 3.41 -17.59
N GLU A 96 2.45 2.89 -17.92
CA GLU A 96 1.23 3.68 -17.97
C GLU A 96 0.17 3.09 -17.05
N TYR A 97 -0.66 3.94 -16.48
CA TYR A 97 -1.71 3.57 -15.55
C TYR A 97 -3.02 4.28 -15.90
N MET A 98 -4.11 3.66 -15.50
CA MET A 98 -5.46 4.16 -15.80
C MET A 98 -5.91 5.20 -14.79
N VAL A 99 -6.37 6.35 -15.29
CA VAL A 99 -7.08 7.36 -14.51
C VAL A 99 -8.40 7.64 -15.23
N GLY A 100 -9.50 7.26 -14.62
CA GLY A 100 -10.79 7.27 -15.33
C GLY A 100 -10.73 6.34 -16.54
N ASN A 101 -10.96 6.87 -17.74
CA ASN A 101 -10.90 6.13 -19.01
C ASN A 101 -9.62 6.41 -19.81
N ARG A 102 -8.60 6.98 -19.19
CA ARG A 102 -7.39 7.43 -19.87
C ARG A 102 -6.16 6.74 -19.32
N TRP A 103 -5.24 6.36 -20.22
CA TRP A 103 -3.92 5.89 -19.86
C TRP A 103 -2.97 7.09 -19.68
N ILE A 104 -2.28 7.13 -18.55
CA ILE A 104 -1.34 8.20 -18.19
C ILE A 104 0.04 7.59 -18.07
N ARG A 105 1.06 8.21 -18.65
CA ARG A 105 2.45 7.78 -18.51
C ARG A 105 3.00 8.19 -17.14
N ALA A 106 3.66 7.25 -16.48
CA ALA A 106 4.20 7.43 -15.15
C ALA A 106 5.57 8.15 -15.14
N GLY A 107 6.28 8.15 -16.25
CA GLY A 107 7.66 8.64 -16.28
C GLY A 107 8.65 7.72 -15.56
N MET A 108 8.34 6.43 -15.49
CA MET A 108 9.17 5.43 -14.82
C MET A 108 9.04 4.09 -15.54
N SER A 109 10.16 3.39 -15.77
CA SER A 109 10.14 2.11 -16.44
C SER A 109 9.38 1.05 -15.63
N TYR A 110 8.73 0.12 -16.32
CA TYR A 110 8.05 -1.00 -15.69
C TYR A 110 9.01 -1.83 -14.84
N GLN A 111 10.23 -2.05 -15.32
CA GLN A 111 11.25 -2.78 -14.59
C GLN A 111 11.57 -2.14 -13.24
N ARG A 112 11.65 -0.81 -13.18
CA ARG A 112 11.90 -0.10 -11.92
C ARG A 112 10.75 -0.24 -10.93
N VAL A 113 9.51 -0.16 -11.40
CA VAL A 113 8.33 -0.39 -10.56
C VAL A 113 8.32 -1.82 -10.02
N ASP A 114 8.51 -2.79 -10.90
CA ASP A 114 8.53 -4.21 -10.54
C ASP A 114 9.63 -4.54 -9.56
N SER A 115 10.84 -4.02 -9.78
CA SER A 115 11.98 -4.20 -8.87
C SER A 115 11.71 -3.63 -7.48
N TYR A 116 11.07 -2.47 -7.41
CA TYR A 116 10.70 -1.87 -6.14
C TYR A 116 9.67 -2.71 -5.38
N LEU A 117 8.63 -3.18 -6.05
CA LEU A 117 7.61 -4.03 -5.43
C LEU A 117 8.21 -5.35 -4.94
N ASN A 118 9.13 -5.94 -5.70
CA ASN A 118 9.86 -7.13 -5.28
C ASN A 118 10.74 -6.86 -4.06
N GLU A 119 11.44 -5.73 -4.03
CA GLU A 119 12.26 -5.33 -2.88
C GLU A 119 11.44 -5.21 -1.61
N LEU A 120 10.24 -4.64 -1.68
CA LEU A 120 9.36 -4.51 -0.53
C LEU A 120 8.99 -5.86 0.11
N THR A 121 8.89 -6.93 -0.68
CA THR A 121 8.52 -8.25 -0.17
C THR A 121 9.58 -8.85 0.75
N TYR A 122 10.81 -8.36 0.71
CA TYR A 122 11.92 -8.87 1.52
C TYR A 122 12.24 -8.03 2.75
N LEU A 123 11.48 -6.97 3.02
CA LEU A 123 11.76 -6.06 4.14
C LEU A 123 11.21 -6.53 5.48
N MET A 124 10.33 -7.55 5.48
CA MET A 124 9.70 -8.05 6.71
C MET A 124 10.04 -9.51 7.01
#